data_0d53a3ad567a0f92cc5e594c5c5be19d
#
_entry.id   0d53a3ad567a0f92cc5e594c5c5be19d
#
_cell.length_a   1.000
_cell.length_b   1.000
_cell.length_c   1.000
_cell.angle_alpha   90.00
_cell.angle_beta   90.00
_cell.angle_gamma   90.00
#
_symmetry.space_group_name_H-M   'P 1'
#
loop_
_entity.id
_entity.type
_entity.pdbx_description
1 polymer ?
#
loop_
_entity_poly.entity_id
_entity_poly.type
_entity_poly.pdbx_seq_one_letter_code
_entity_poly.pdbx_strand_id
1 'polypeptide(L)'
;MEEELTEAYEILRFSSTRNVIAYFEEQVKKAKSALTKKKNDLMRYNVQEEVINYGEQTKALAITKYEVDDRYELARRQYESARSLLDMLEKKMDVRARLIRTNTDLLQELDKVSKLNEKITEQEIFTADTQHSTNEELTRSKRELKQAEDNISHLSDNINEYAFSKEGVGIQNMVNEWLLAVINEAKAQAELKVLEDRRKDIREGYKTLSPVGTQVNRKERAVGLAEDTYREVLRGLSEARLRLKI
;
A
#
# COMPACT_ATOMS: atom_id res chain seq x y z
N MET A 1 62.03 -36.37 -40.86
CA MET A 1 62.20 -34.97 -40.38
C MET A 1 60.93 -34.18 -40.45
N GLU A 2 60.24 -34.06 -41.61
CA GLU A 2 58.95 -33.32 -41.66
C GLU A 2 57.83 -34.01 -40.87
N GLU A 3 57.69 -35.32 -40.95
CA GLU A 3 56.72 -36.12 -40.20
C GLU A 3 56.98 -36.03 -38.69
N GLU A 4 58.19 -36.14 -38.23
CA GLU A 4 58.57 -36.01 -36.80
C GLU A 4 58.28 -34.59 -36.24
N LEU A 5 58.47 -33.54 -37.07
CA LEU A 5 58.17 -32.15 -36.71
C LEU A 5 56.71 -31.92 -36.64
N THR A 6 55.92 -32.52 -37.53
CA THR A 6 54.44 -32.44 -37.53
C THR A 6 53.84 -33.16 -36.30
N GLU A 7 54.34 -34.34 -35.97
CA GLU A 7 53.91 -35.11 -34.80
C GLU A 7 54.27 -34.39 -33.48
N ALA A 8 55.46 -33.84 -33.39
CA ALA A 8 55.87 -33.03 -32.22
C ALA A 8 55.02 -31.76 -32.07
N TYR A 9 54.65 -31.11 -33.17
CA TYR A 9 53.77 -29.94 -33.15
C TYR A 9 52.35 -30.31 -32.72
N GLU A 10 51.79 -31.41 -33.20
CA GLU A 10 50.48 -31.89 -32.78
C GLU A 10 50.41 -32.23 -31.28
N ILE A 11 51.47 -32.93 -30.77
CA ILE A 11 51.52 -33.26 -29.32
C ILE A 11 51.59 -31.98 -28.47
N LEU A 12 52.40 -31.00 -28.87
CA LEU A 12 52.48 -29.71 -28.17
C LEU A 12 51.16 -28.95 -28.22
N ARG A 13 50.48 -28.93 -29.36
CA ARG A 13 49.17 -28.29 -29.55
C ARG A 13 48.09 -28.95 -28.67
N PHE A 14 48.01 -30.29 -28.66
CA PHE A 14 47.07 -31.03 -27.81
C PHE A 14 47.36 -30.83 -26.32
N SER A 15 48.62 -30.84 -25.90
CA SER A 15 49.02 -30.58 -24.53
C SER A 15 48.62 -29.15 -24.07
N SER A 16 48.89 -28.13 -24.90
CA SER A 16 48.51 -26.74 -24.65
C SER A 16 47.01 -26.57 -24.56
N THR A 17 46.26 -27.19 -25.47
CA THR A 17 44.79 -27.09 -25.49
C THR A 17 44.16 -27.78 -24.27
N ARG A 18 44.69 -28.92 -23.82
CA ARG A 18 44.26 -29.58 -22.58
C ARG A 18 44.48 -28.71 -21.35
N ASN A 19 45.64 -28.05 -21.26
CA ASN A 19 45.93 -27.13 -20.16
C ASN A 19 44.95 -25.94 -20.13
N VAL A 20 44.59 -25.38 -21.29
CA VAL A 20 43.62 -24.32 -21.42
C VAL A 20 42.23 -24.80 -20.99
N ILE A 21 41.81 -26.00 -21.38
CA ILE A 21 40.55 -26.59 -20.95
C ILE A 21 40.52 -26.78 -19.43
N ALA A 22 41.55 -27.35 -18.83
CA ALA A 22 41.66 -27.56 -17.39
C ALA A 22 41.60 -26.23 -16.62
N TYR A 23 42.25 -25.18 -17.15
CA TYR A 23 42.15 -23.82 -16.59
C TYR A 23 40.72 -23.30 -16.60
N PHE A 24 40.03 -23.38 -17.75
CA PHE A 24 38.66 -22.92 -17.83
C PHE A 24 37.68 -23.74 -16.96
N GLU A 25 37.88 -25.04 -16.84
CA GLU A 25 37.09 -25.91 -15.94
C GLU A 25 37.22 -25.47 -14.48
N GLU A 26 38.45 -25.13 -14.05
CA GLU A 26 38.65 -24.57 -12.70
C GLU A 26 37.98 -23.19 -12.54
N GLN A 27 38.13 -22.32 -13.56
CA GLN A 27 37.46 -21.01 -13.53
C GLN A 27 35.95 -21.14 -13.51
N VAL A 28 35.33 -22.05 -14.26
CA VAL A 28 33.89 -22.36 -14.22
C VAL A 28 33.46 -22.79 -12.82
N LYS A 29 34.25 -23.67 -12.17
CA LYS A 29 33.96 -24.09 -10.79
C LYS A 29 34.02 -22.94 -9.82
N LYS A 30 35.01 -22.06 -9.92
CA LYS A 30 35.18 -20.85 -9.09
C LYS A 30 34.02 -19.87 -9.33
N ALA A 31 33.70 -19.57 -10.58
CA ALA A 31 32.63 -18.66 -10.95
C ALA A 31 31.23 -19.18 -10.50
N LYS A 32 30.97 -20.49 -10.66
CA LYS A 32 29.77 -21.15 -10.18
C LYS A 32 29.61 -21.04 -8.65
N SER A 33 30.72 -21.30 -7.93
CA SER A 33 30.72 -21.17 -6.47
C SER A 33 30.44 -19.72 -6.01
N ALA A 34 31.09 -18.75 -6.66
CA ALA A 34 30.87 -17.33 -6.39
C ALA A 34 29.44 -16.92 -6.66
N LEU A 35 28.86 -17.34 -7.80
CA LEU A 35 27.46 -17.08 -8.14
C LEU A 35 26.51 -17.69 -7.10
N THR A 36 26.71 -18.96 -6.74
CA THR A 36 25.90 -19.63 -5.71
C THR A 36 25.96 -18.88 -4.37
N LYS A 37 27.15 -18.43 -3.97
CA LYS A 37 27.31 -17.64 -2.75
C LYS A 37 26.51 -16.33 -2.81
N LYS A 38 26.60 -15.59 -3.93
CA LYS A 38 25.85 -14.33 -4.09
C LYS A 38 24.32 -14.54 -4.11
N LYS A 39 23.84 -15.59 -4.77
CA LYS A 39 22.41 -15.97 -4.75
C LYS A 39 21.94 -16.31 -3.33
N ASN A 40 22.72 -17.08 -2.59
CA ASN A 40 22.39 -17.42 -1.21
C ASN A 40 22.42 -16.18 -0.29
N ASP A 41 23.36 -15.26 -0.50
CA ASP A 41 23.43 -14.01 0.26
C ASP A 41 22.22 -13.10 0.00
N LEU A 42 21.74 -13.04 -1.25
CA LEU A 42 20.51 -12.33 -1.60
C LEU A 42 19.28 -12.99 -0.97
N MET A 43 19.17 -14.33 -1.12
CA MET A 43 18.04 -15.09 -0.55
C MET A 43 17.96 -14.94 0.98
N ARG A 44 19.09 -15.04 1.68
CA ARG A 44 19.12 -14.84 3.15
C ARG A 44 18.68 -13.45 3.54
N TYR A 45 19.14 -12.43 2.82
CA TYR A 45 18.75 -11.06 3.08
C TYR A 45 17.25 -10.85 2.85
N ASN A 46 16.71 -11.37 1.75
CA ASN A 46 15.28 -11.27 1.46
C ASN A 46 14.42 -11.96 2.54
N VAL A 47 14.86 -13.14 3.02
CA VAL A 47 14.17 -13.84 4.13
C VAL A 47 14.26 -13.05 5.44
N GLN A 48 15.43 -12.49 5.76
CA GLN A 48 15.65 -11.69 6.97
C GLN A 48 14.78 -10.42 7.00
N GLU A 49 14.64 -9.75 5.87
CA GLU A 49 13.88 -8.50 5.73
C GLU A 49 12.43 -8.74 5.27
N GLU A 50 11.98 -10.00 5.24
CA GLU A 50 10.63 -10.40 4.80
C GLU A 50 10.25 -9.89 3.39
N VAL A 51 11.25 -9.76 2.51
CA VAL A 51 11.07 -9.30 1.13
C VAL A 51 10.92 -10.48 0.19
N ILE A 52 9.76 -10.65 -0.41
CA ILE A 52 9.53 -11.65 -1.47
C ILE A 52 9.91 -11.05 -2.82
N ASN A 53 9.39 -9.90 -3.14
CA ASN A 53 9.67 -9.14 -4.35
C ASN A 53 9.63 -7.64 -4.02
N TYR A 54 10.79 -7.02 -3.90
CA TYR A 54 10.90 -5.61 -3.53
C TYR A 54 10.17 -4.69 -4.51
N GLY A 55 10.26 -4.95 -5.81
CA GLY A 55 9.63 -4.15 -6.85
C GLY A 55 8.09 -4.17 -6.75
N GLU A 56 7.51 -5.35 -6.59
CA GLU A 56 6.06 -5.49 -6.45
C GLU A 56 5.55 -4.93 -5.10
N GLN A 57 6.27 -5.17 -4.01
CA GLN A 57 5.91 -4.62 -2.69
C GLN A 57 5.93 -3.09 -2.68
N THR A 58 6.94 -2.47 -3.26
CA THR A 58 7.02 -1.00 -3.39
C THR A 58 5.94 -0.44 -4.30
N LYS A 59 5.63 -1.13 -5.39
CA LYS A 59 4.56 -0.73 -6.31
C LYS A 59 3.19 -0.81 -5.62
N ALA A 60 2.91 -1.91 -4.92
CA ALA A 60 1.68 -2.06 -4.14
C ALA A 60 1.53 -0.95 -3.09
N LEU A 61 2.60 -0.69 -2.32
CA LEU A 61 2.61 0.38 -1.32
C LEU A 61 2.39 1.77 -1.96
N ALA A 62 2.95 2.02 -3.15
CA ALA A 62 2.73 3.28 -3.86
C ALA A 62 1.29 3.44 -4.35
N ILE A 63 0.64 2.38 -4.82
CA ILE A 63 -0.77 2.38 -5.21
C ILE A 63 -1.65 2.65 -3.98
N THR A 64 -1.47 1.89 -2.90
CA THR A 64 -2.22 2.08 -1.65
C THR A 64 -2.05 3.50 -1.11
N LYS A 65 -0.83 4.05 -1.17
CA LYS A 65 -0.58 5.44 -0.78
C LYS A 65 -1.42 6.42 -1.59
N TYR A 66 -1.44 6.26 -2.92
CA TYR A 66 -2.20 7.15 -3.79
C TYR A 66 -3.70 7.08 -3.50
N GLU A 67 -4.26 5.89 -3.35
CA GLU A 67 -5.67 5.67 -3.03
C GLU A 67 -6.07 6.28 -1.68
N VAL A 68 -5.23 6.10 -0.65
CA VAL A 68 -5.47 6.66 0.68
C VAL A 68 -5.32 8.19 0.68
N ASP A 69 -4.34 8.73 -0.03
CA ASP A 69 -4.15 10.19 -0.15
C ASP A 69 -5.33 10.85 -0.89
N ASP A 70 -5.83 10.26 -1.97
CA ASP A 70 -6.98 10.77 -2.74
C ASP A 70 -8.26 10.73 -1.89
N ARG A 71 -8.50 9.62 -1.20
CA ARG A 71 -9.63 9.47 -0.29
C ARG A 71 -9.56 10.46 0.89
N TYR A 72 -8.38 10.69 1.44
CA TYR A 72 -8.15 11.68 2.50
C TYR A 72 -8.50 13.10 2.02
N GLU A 73 -8.06 13.49 0.84
CA GLU A 73 -8.38 14.82 0.29
C GLU A 73 -9.88 14.96 -0.02
N LEU A 74 -10.55 13.89 -0.41
CA LEU A 74 -12.00 13.90 -0.60
C LEU A 74 -12.72 14.10 0.74
N ALA A 75 -12.40 13.29 1.76
CA ALA A 75 -12.99 13.39 3.10
C ALA A 75 -12.72 14.78 3.73
N ARG A 76 -11.52 15.33 3.50
CA ARG A 76 -11.18 16.68 3.95
C ARG A 76 -12.08 17.76 3.34
N ARG A 77 -12.27 17.70 2.02
CA ARG A 77 -13.19 18.63 1.34
C ARG A 77 -14.62 18.50 1.83
N GLN A 78 -15.09 17.28 2.09
CA GLN A 78 -16.42 17.04 2.64
C GLN A 78 -16.56 17.62 4.05
N TYR A 79 -15.56 17.42 4.92
CA TYR A 79 -15.51 18.00 6.25
C TYR A 79 -15.53 19.54 6.22
N GLU A 80 -14.65 20.14 5.42
CA GLU A 80 -14.58 21.61 5.29
C GLU A 80 -15.90 22.21 4.76
N SER A 81 -16.52 21.52 3.78
CA SER A 81 -17.81 21.93 3.23
C SER A 81 -18.94 21.84 4.26
N ALA A 82 -19.04 20.71 4.97
CA ALA A 82 -20.04 20.51 6.01
C ALA A 82 -19.89 21.54 7.13
N ARG A 83 -18.66 21.79 7.56
CA ARG A 83 -18.36 22.80 8.61
C ARG A 83 -18.69 24.22 8.17
N SER A 84 -18.37 24.60 6.94
CA SER A 84 -18.72 25.91 6.40
C SER A 84 -20.25 26.11 6.33
N LEU A 85 -20.99 25.06 5.92
CA LEU A 85 -22.44 25.07 5.91
C LEU A 85 -23.02 25.22 7.34
N LEU A 86 -22.47 24.48 8.31
CA LEU A 86 -22.87 24.58 9.72
C LEU A 86 -22.62 25.98 10.25
N ASP A 87 -21.46 26.58 10.04
CA ASP A 87 -21.16 27.95 10.49
C ASP A 87 -22.15 28.98 9.92
N MET A 88 -22.57 28.78 8.66
CA MET A 88 -23.54 29.64 8.00
C MET A 88 -24.96 29.45 8.60
N LEU A 89 -25.39 28.21 8.78
CA LEU A 89 -26.71 27.89 9.32
C LEU A 89 -26.82 28.28 10.80
N GLU A 90 -25.81 28.05 11.61
CA GLU A 90 -25.77 28.43 13.02
C GLU A 90 -25.85 29.93 13.24
N LYS A 91 -25.21 30.73 12.39
CA LYS A 91 -25.40 32.19 12.41
C LYS A 91 -26.82 32.64 12.14
N LYS A 92 -27.55 31.89 11.30
CA LYS A 92 -28.95 32.17 11.00
C LYS A 92 -29.92 31.66 12.08
N MET A 93 -29.58 30.51 12.70
CA MET A 93 -30.42 29.87 13.73
C MET A 93 -30.20 30.40 15.15
N ASP A 94 -29.04 31.07 15.39
CA ASP A 94 -28.61 31.68 16.64
C ASP A 94 -28.73 30.75 17.88
N VAL A 95 -29.46 31.14 18.90
CA VAL A 95 -29.64 30.38 20.17
C VAL A 95 -30.23 28.98 19.94
N ARG A 96 -31.04 28.82 18.89
CA ARG A 96 -31.72 27.56 18.56
C ARG A 96 -30.78 26.44 18.20
N ALA A 97 -29.75 26.73 17.39
CA ALA A 97 -28.71 25.72 17.06
C ALA A 97 -28.01 25.21 18.31
N ARG A 98 -27.71 26.09 19.27
CA ARG A 98 -27.09 25.71 20.54
C ARG A 98 -27.96 24.80 21.38
N LEU A 99 -29.26 25.08 21.45
CA LEU A 99 -30.25 24.24 22.19
C LEU A 99 -30.33 22.84 21.57
N ILE A 100 -30.35 22.73 20.25
CA ILE A 100 -30.38 21.43 19.56
C ILE A 100 -29.07 20.65 19.80
N ARG A 101 -27.93 21.30 19.75
CA ARG A 101 -26.62 20.66 20.04
C ARG A 101 -26.53 20.13 21.49
N THR A 102 -27.30 20.59 22.43
CA THR A 102 -27.31 20.08 23.82
C THR A 102 -28.28 18.91 24.03
N ASN A 103 -29.01 18.51 23.00
CA ASN A 103 -29.91 17.35 23.08
C ASN A 103 -29.09 16.05 23.22
N THR A 104 -29.35 15.34 24.34
CA THR A 104 -28.60 14.12 24.69
C THR A 104 -28.80 13.00 23.66
N ASP A 105 -30.02 12.85 23.15
CA ASP A 105 -30.35 11.79 22.19
C ASP A 105 -29.65 12.06 20.84
N LEU A 106 -29.60 13.32 20.39
CA LEU A 106 -28.86 13.71 19.21
C LEU A 106 -27.35 13.40 19.36
N LEU A 107 -26.77 13.74 20.52
CA LEU A 107 -25.35 13.48 20.77
C LEU A 107 -25.03 11.97 20.78
N GLN A 108 -25.93 11.15 21.33
CA GLN A 108 -25.77 9.70 21.33
C GLN A 108 -25.84 9.11 19.92
N GLU A 109 -26.80 9.53 19.10
CA GLU A 109 -26.91 9.05 17.72
C GLU A 109 -25.74 9.53 16.85
N LEU A 110 -25.26 10.76 17.04
CA LEU A 110 -24.04 11.25 16.36
C LEU A 110 -22.78 10.47 16.74
N ASP A 111 -22.63 10.09 18.00
CA ASP A 111 -21.54 9.21 18.43
C ASP A 111 -21.60 7.84 17.75
N LYS A 112 -22.81 7.27 17.61
CA LYS A 112 -23.01 6.02 16.83
C LYS A 112 -22.66 6.21 15.36
N VAL A 113 -23.09 7.28 14.72
CA VAL A 113 -22.75 7.61 13.33
C VAL A 113 -21.23 7.69 13.16
N SER A 114 -20.55 8.39 14.06
CA SER A 114 -19.09 8.51 14.02
C SER A 114 -18.40 7.16 14.13
N LYS A 115 -18.72 6.35 15.15
CA LYS A 115 -18.14 5.02 15.37
C LYS A 115 -18.41 4.04 14.24
N LEU A 116 -19.63 4.05 13.70
CA LEU A 116 -20.01 3.20 12.58
C LEU A 116 -19.27 3.61 11.29
N ASN A 117 -19.08 4.90 11.07
CA ASN A 117 -18.33 5.38 9.91
C ASN A 117 -16.82 5.11 10.04
N GLU A 118 -16.22 5.22 11.24
CA GLU A 118 -14.87 4.75 11.52
C GLU A 118 -14.73 3.27 11.13
N LYS A 119 -15.63 2.42 11.66
CA LYS A 119 -15.60 0.96 11.37
C LYS A 119 -15.79 0.65 9.89
N ILE A 120 -16.70 1.33 9.19
CA ILE A 120 -16.91 1.15 7.75
C ILE A 120 -15.66 1.55 6.98
N THR A 121 -15.06 2.68 7.30
CA THR A 121 -13.84 3.17 6.65
C THR A 121 -12.68 2.20 6.85
N GLU A 122 -12.48 1.70 8.07
CA GLU A 122 -11.49 0.66 8.36
C GLU A 122 -11.73 -0.60 7.52
N GLN A 123 -12.96 -1.11 7.52
CA GLN A 123 -13.33 -2.31 6.76
C GLN A 123 -13.10 -2.11 5.25
N GLU A 124 -13.46 -0.97 4.69
CA GLU A 124 -13.27 -0.67 3.27
C GLU A 124 -11.79 -0.56 2.87
N ILE A 125 -10.94 0.00 3.75
CA ILE A 125 -9.49 0.06 3.53
C ILE A 125 -8.86 -1.34 3.60
N PHE A 126 -9.29 -2.19 4.55
CA PHE A 126 -8.75 -3.54 4.71
C PHE A 126 -9.28 -4.55 3.68
N THR A 127 -10.50 -4.39 3.17
CA THR A 127 -11.04 -5.28 2.12
C THR A 127 -10.39 -5.05 0.76
N ALA A 128 -9.81 -3.89 0.51
CA ALA A 128 -8.97 -3.65 -0.66
C ALA A 128 -7.69 -4.52 -0.64
N ASP A 129 -7.17 -4.84 0.55
CA ASP A 129 -5.96 -5.64 0.74
C ASP A 129 -6.23 -7.17 0.83
N THR A 130 -7.46 -7.59 1.17
CA THR A 130 -7.82 -9.01 1.39
C THR A 130 -9.15 -9.38 0.73
N GLN A 131 -9.08 -10.18 -0.33
CA GLN A 131 -10.25 -10.61 -1.13
C GLN A 131 -11.29 -11.49 -0.39
N HIS A 132 -11.20 -11.74 0.91
CA HIS A 132 -11.94 -12.83 1.54
C HIS A 132 -12.60 -12.60 2.90
N SER A 133 -12.84 -11.39 3.35
CA SER A 133 -13.57 -11.26 4.62
C SER A 133 -14.55 -10.10 4.60
N THR A 134 -15.81 -10.43 4.87
CA THR A 134 -16.81 -9.58 5.51
C THR A 134 -17.68 -8.65 4.67
N ASN A 135 -18.13 -9.09 3.52
CA ASN A 135 -19.21 -8.39 2.83
C ASN A 135 -20.49 -8.30 3.71
N GLU A 136 -20.70 -9.26 4.62
CA GLU A 136 -21.82 -9.28 5.55
C GLU A 136 -21.68 -8.28 6.70
N GLU A 137 -20.50 -8.19 7.33
CA GLU A 137 -20.24 -7.22 8.40
C GLU A 137 -20.27 -5.79 7.89
N LEU A 138 -19.67 -5.51 6.75
CA LEU A 138 -19.70 -4.20 6.10
C LEU A 138 -21.14 -3.82 5.76
N THR A 139 -21.92 -4.74 5.22
CA THR A 139 -23.35 -4.53 4.90
C THR A 139 -24.17 -4.28 6.15
N ARG A 140 -23.85 -4.96 7.24
CA ARG A 140 -24.50 -4.75 8.54
C ARG A 140 -24.14 -3.37 9.10
N SER A 141 -22.89 -2.99 9.13
CA SER A 141 -22.43 -1.68 9.60
C SER A 141 -23.05 -0.54 8.79
N LYS A 142 -23.17 -0.68 7.47
CA LYS A 142 -23.86 0.30 6.60
C LYS A 142 -25.35 0.40 6.89
N ARG A 143 -26.02 -0.70 7.23
CA ARG A 143 -27.45 -0.67 7.64
C ARG A 143 -27.64 0.01 9.00
N GLU A 144 -26.76 -0.30 9.97
CA GLU A 144 -26.78 0.31 11.28
C GLU A 144 -26.50 1.83 11.20
N LEU A 145 -25.58 2.25 10.33
CA LEU A 145 -25.31 3.65 10.06
C LEU A 145 -26.54 4.36 9.50
N LYS A 146 -27.18 3.78 8.50
CA LYS A 146 -28.42 4.34 7.93
C LYS A 146 -29.51 4.45 8.98
N GLN A 147 -29.67 3.46 9.85
CA GLN A 147 -30.65 3.51 10.92
C GLN A 147 -30.37 4.65 11.94
N ALA A 148 -29.08 4.89 12.27
CA ALA A 148 -28.72 6.01 13.14
C ALA A 148 -28.99 7.37 12.47
N GLU A 149 -28.74 7.49 11.16
CA GLU A 149 -29.09 8.69 10.38
C GLU A 149 -30.61 8.92 10.33
N ASP A 150 -31.41 7.86 10.14
CA ASP A 150 -32.85 7.92 10.13
C ASP A 150 -33.40 8.33 11.55
N ASN A 151 -32.80 7.81 12.63
CA ASN A 151 -33.15 8.21 14.01
C ASN A 151 -32.92 9.71 14.24
N ILE A 152 -31.78 10.25 13.75
CA ILE A 152 -31.51 11.70 13.84
C ILE A 152 -32.56 12.51 13.06
N SER A 153 -32.98 12.02 11.90
CA SER A 153 -34.03 12.68 11.10
C SER A 153 -35.37 12.71 11.84
N HIS A 154 -35.74 11.62 12.52
CA HIS A 154 -36.94 11.57 13.34
C HIS A 154 -36.86 12.45 14.60
N LEU A 155 -35.67 12.63 15.19
CA LEU A 155 -35.49 13.60 16.29
C LEU A 155 -35.77 15.04 15.81
N SER A 156 -35.53 15.35 14.53
CA SER A 156 -35.85 16.63 13.92
C SER A 156 -37.36 16.97 14.02
N ASP A 157 -38.20 15.98 13.78
CA ASP A 157 -39.67 16.21 13.84
C ASP A 157 -40.11 16.61 15.25
N ASN A 158 -39.58 15.95 16.28
CA ASN A 158 -39.86 16.27 17.68
C ASN A 158 -39.28 17.64 18.09
N ILE A 159 -38.06 17.98 17.65
CA ILE A 159 -37.43 19.27 17.93
C ILE A 159 -38.22 20.42 17.28
N ASN A 160 -38.73 20.21 16.07
CA ASN A 160 -39.52 21.20 15.36
C ASN A 160 -40.84 21.51 16.08
N GLU A 161 -41.52 20.52 16.68
CA GLU A 161 -42.76 20.68 17.38
C GLU A 161 -42.63 21.58 18.63
N TYR A 162 -41.51 21.47 19.35
CA TYR A 162 -41.22 22.28 20.55
C TYR A 162 -40.63 23.66 20.25
N ALA A 163 -39.91 23.84 19.16
CA ALA A 163 -39.15 25.06 18.91
C ALA A 163 -39.87 26.11 18.06
N PHE A 164 -40.94 25.75 17.32
CA PHE A 164 -41.41 26.57 16.18
C PHE A 164 -42.91 26.81 16.09
N SER A 165 -43.59 27.02 17.19
CA SER A 165 -45.05 27.24 17.18
C SER A 165 -45.53 28.50 16.44
N LYS A 166 -44.65 29.39 15.93
CA LYS A 166 -45.07 30.68 15.32
C LYS A 166 -44.33 31.16 14.06
N GLU A 167 -43.25 30.51 13.62
CA GLU A 167 -42.46 30.99 12.48
C GLU A 167 -42.28 29.87 11.42
N GLY A 168 -42.98 30.02 10.36
CA GLY A 168 -43.20 29.17 9.19
C GLY A 168 -42.10 28.27 8.62
N VAL A 169 -42.48 27.54 7.56
CA VAL A 169 -41.80 26.48 6.80
C VAL A 169 -40.30 26.68 6.51
N GLY A 170 -39.81 27.93 6.46
CA GLY A 170 -38.40 28.23 6.20
C GLY A 170 -37.41 27.79 7.28
N ILE A 171 -37.86 27.71 8.55
CA ILE A 171 -36.99 27.35 9.68
C ILE A 171 -36.85 25.83 9.79
N GLN A 172 -37.94 25.10 9.52
CA GLN A 172 -37.92 23.64 9.49
C GLN A 172 -36.89 23.12 8.45
N ASN A 173 -36.84 23.73 7.27
CA ASN A 173 -35.87 23.38 6.26
C ASN A 173 -34.43 23.68 6.72
N MET A 174 -34.20 24.79 7.42
CA MET A 174 -32.87 25.10 7.98
C MET A 174 -32.42 24.11 9.05
N VAL A 175 -33.33 23.62 9.92
CA VAL A 175 -33.04 22.60 10.93
C VAL A 175 -32.66 21.28 10.24
N ASN A 176 -33.41 20.88 9.23
CA ASN A 176 -33.10 19.66 8.48
C ASN A 176 -31.76 19.74 7.75
N GLU A 177 -31.48 20.88 7.09
CA GLU A 177 -30.17 21.11 6.45
C GLU A 177 -29.04 21.14 7.48
N TRP A 178 -29.25 21.72 8.64
CA TRP A 178 -28.32 21.77 9.74
C TRP A 178 -28.01 20.35 10.27
N LEU A 179 -29.01 19.51 10.51
CA LEU A 179 -28.86 18.13 10.96
C LEU A 179 -28.09 17.30 9.94
N LEU A 180 -28.38 17.42 8.65
CA LEU A 180 -27.64 16.75 7.58
C LEU A 180 -26.18 17.21 7.56
N ALA A 181 -25.93 18.50 7.76
CA ALA A 181 -24.58 19.02 7.81
C ALA A 181 -23.79 18.50 9.04
N VAL A 182 -24.44 18.37 10.21
CA VAL A 182 -23.84 17.78 11.42
C VAL A 182 -23.51 16.32 11.21
N ILE A 183 -24.40 15.53 10.60
CA ILE A 183 -24.15 14.12 10.25
C ILE A 183 -22.96 14.02 9.31
N ASN A 184 -22.93 14.84 8.26
CA ASN A 184 -21.85 14.82 7.27
C ASN A 184 -20.52 15.27 7.88
N GLU A 185 -20.50 16.26 8.78
CA GLU A 185 -19.31 16.66 9.53
C GLU A 185 -18.80 15.49 10.38
N ALA A 186 -19.68 14.83 11.15
CA ALA A 186 -19.29 13.70 12.00
C ALA A 186 -18.72 12.52 11.18
N LYS A 187 -19.36 12.18 10.07
CA LYS A 187 -18.88 11.11 9.16
C LYS A 187 -17.52 11.45 8.56
N ALA A 188 -17.39 12.65 8.00
CA ALA A 188 -16.13 13.07 7.37
C ALA A 188 -14.99 13.19 8.38
N GLN A 189 -15.27 13.64 9.60
CA GLN A 189 -14.27 13.70 10.68
C GLN A 189 -13.82 12.29 11.09
N ALA A 190 -14.76 11.35 11.22
CA ALA A 190 -14.47 9.95 11.53
C ALA A 190 -13.60 9.30 10.44
N GLU A 191 -13.96 9.53 9.19
CA GLU A 191 -13.19 9.03 8.04
C GLU A 191 -11.76 9.62 8.00
N LEU A 192 -11.62 10.93 8.20
CA LEU A 192 -10.31 11.61 8.24
C LEU A 192 -9.39 11.01 9.29
N LYS A 193 -9.90 10.68 10.47
CA LYS A 193 -9.14 10.09 11.57
C LYS A 193 -8.54 8.74 11.14
N VAL A 194 -9.35 7.85 10.59
CA VAL A 194 -8.89 6.53 10.10
C VAL A 194 -7.87 6.67 8.98
N LEU A 195 -8.15 7.54 8.01
CA LEU A 195 -7.25 7.77 6.88
C LEU A 195 -5.92 8.41 7.31
N GLU A 196 -5.94 9.29 8.31
CA GLU A 196 -4.72 9.89 8.85
C GLU A 196 -3.82 8.84 9.52
N ASP A 197 -4.39 7.93 10.29
CA ASP A 197 -3.65 6.83 10.91
C ASP A 197 -3.09 5.90 9.83
N ARG A 198 -3.89 5.55 8.82
CA ARG A 198 -3.41 4.75 7.68
C ARG A 198 -2.28 5.43 6.90
N ARG A 199 -2.34 6.74 6.72
CA ARG A 199 -1.24 7.54 6.11
C ARG A 199 0.05 7.48 6.93
N LYS A 200 -0.05 7.42 8.26
CA LYS A 200 1.12 7.23 9.14
C LYS A 200 1.74 5.86 8.93
N ASP A 201 0.93 4.80 8.93
CA ASP A 201 1.39 3.42 8.70
C ASP A 201 2.11 3.26 7.35
N ILE A 202 1.51 3.81 6.29
CA ILE A 202 2.11 3.81 4.95
C ILE A 202 3.46 4.56 4.96
N ARG A 203 3.55 5.70 5.64
CA ARG A 203 4.79 6.48 5.75
C ARG A 203 5.87 5.70 6.50
N GLU A 204 5.51 4.97 7.54
CA GLU A 204 6.43 4.09 8.26
C GLU A 204 6.88 2.91 7.39
N GLY A 205 5.96 2.30 6.64
CA GLY A 205 6.29 1.29 5.63
C GLY A 205 7.32 1.77 4.61
N TYR A 206 7.19 3.01 4.13
CA TYR A 206 8.21 3.61 3.24
C TYR A 206 9.57 3.78 3.93
N LYS A 207 9.59 4.20 5.19
CA LYS A 207 10.85 4.35 5.95
C LYS A 207 11.57 3.02 6.13
N THR A 208 10.82 1.94 6.34
CA THR A 208 11.36 0.58 6.51
C THR A 208 11.84 0.00 5.19
N LEU A 209 11.05 0.12 4.11
CA LEU A 209 11.38 -0.46 2.82
C LEU A 209 12.49 0.29 2.07
N SER A 210 12.64 1.59 2.25
CA SER A 210 13.62 2.40 1.51
C SER A 210 15.08 1.95 1.71
N PRO A 211 15.59 1.74 2.93
CA PRO A 211 16.94 1.21 3.13
C PRO A 211 17.10 -0.23 2.63
N VAL A 212 16.06 -1.06 2.80
CA VAL A 212 16.04 -2.45 2.33
C VAL A 212 16.22 -2.50 0.82
N GLY A 213 15.49 -1.65 0.06
CA GLY A 213 15.60 -1.60 -1.39
C GLY A 213 16.99 -1.29 -1.91
N THR A 214 17.70 -0.40 -1.23
CA THR A 214 19.11 -0.09 -1.60
C THR A 214 19.99 -1.32 -1.48
N GLN A 215 19.80 -2.12 -0.43
CA GLN A 215 20.58 -3.35 -0.23
C GLN A 215 20.15 -4.47 -1.18
N VAL A 216 18.86 -4.66 -1.43
CA VAL A 216 18.34 -5.63 -2.42
C VAL A 216 18.94 -5.31 -3.78
N ASN A 217 18.80 -4.09 -4.28
CA ASN A 217 19.35 -3.68 -5.58
C ASN A 217 20.86 -3.86 -5.68
N ARG A 218 21.60 -3.64 -4.58
CA ARG A 218 23.06 -3.89 -4.54
C ARG A 218 23.37 -5.38 -4.66
N LYS A 219 22.63 -6.23 -3.96
CA LYS A 219 22.81 -7.70 -3.99
C LYS A 219 22.39 -8.29 -5.33
N GLU A 220 21.29 -7.81 -5.93
CA GLU A 220 20.85 -8.22 -7.27
C GLU A 220 21.90 -7.89 -8.34
N ARG A 221 22.46 -6.68 -8.29
CA ARG A 221 23.58 -6.32 -9.19
C ARG A 221 24.80 -7.22 -9.00
N ALA A 222 25.11 -7.58 -7.75
CA ALA A 222 26.22 -8.49 -7.47
C ALA A 222 25.95 -9.91 -7.99
N VAL A 223 24.72 -10.38 -7.97
CA VAL A 223 24.30 -11.64 -8.61
C VAL A 223 24.44 -11.54 -10.13
N GLY A 224 23.92 -10.46 -10.75
CA GLY A 224 24.03 -10.24 -12.19
C GLY A 224 25.48 -10.26 -12.69
N LEU A 225 26.37 -9.53 -12.03
CA LEU A 225 27.80 -9.55 -12.36
C LEU A 225 28.43 -10.95 -12.24
N ALA A 226 28.05 -11.71 -11.22
CA ALA A 226 28.55 -13.09 -11.06
C ALA A 226 27.97 -14.04 -12.13
N GLU A 227 26.72 -13.81 -12.57
CA GLU A 227 26.12 -14.55 -13.69
C GLU A 227 26.81 -14.27 -15.01
N ASP A 228 27.11 -13.02 -15.29
CA ASP A 228 27.81 -12.60 -16.51
C ASP A 228 29.23 -13.22 -16.54
N THR A 229 29.97 -13.15 -15.43
CA THR A 229 31.27 -13.78 -15.28
C THR A 229 31.21 -15.31 -15.52
N TYR A 230 30.20 -15.96 -14.93
CA TYR A 230 30.01 -17.41 -15.12
C TYR A 230 29.70 -17.76 -16.58
N ARG A 231 28.85 -16.99 -17.27
CA ARG A 231 28.53 -17.17 -18.68
C ARG A 231 29.73 -16.97 -19.58
N GLU A 232 30.56 -15.96 -19.30
CA GLU A 232 31.76 -15.66 -20.06
C GLU A 232 32.80 -16.80 -19.96
N VAL A 233 33.03 -17.29 -18.74
CA VAL A 233 33.99 -18.42 -18.52
C VAL A 233 33.43 -19.71 -19.15
N LEU A 234 32.12 -19.97 -19.11
CA LEU A 234 31.51 -21.10 -19.82
C LEU A 234 31.70 -21.01 -21.35
N ARG A 235 31.59 -19.81 -21.91
CA ARG A 235 31.84 -19.58 -23.34
C ARG A 235 33.30 -19.92 -23.68
N GLY A 236 34.25 -19.40 -22.88
CA GLY A 236 35.67 -19.70 -23.04
C GLY A 236 35.99 -21.20 -22.98
N LEU A 237 35.36 -21.92 -22.05
CA LEU A 237 35.48 -23.39 -21.97
C LEU A 237 34.93 -24.08 -23.23
N SER A 238 33.78 -23.65 -23.71
CA SER A 238 33.17 -24.21 -24.91
C SER A 238 34.02 -24.01 -26.15
N GLU A 239 34.58 -22.82 -26.31
CA GLU A 239 35.52 -22.49 -27.40
C GLU A 239 36.83 -23.31 -27.31
N ALA A 240 37.41 -23.46 -26.11
CA ALA A 240 38.59 -24.29 -25.89
C ALA A 240 38.35 -25.77 -26.26
N ARG A 241 37.16 -26.31 -25.89
CA ARG A 241 36.76 -27.68 -26.23
C ARG A 241 36.50 -27.88 -27.72
N LEU A 242 35.99 -26.89 -28.43
CA LEU A 242 35.85 -26.94 -29.89
C LEU A 242 37.19 -27.00 -30.59
N ARG A 243 38.18 -26.22 -30.14
CA ARG A 243 39.57 -26.26 -30.70
C ARG A 243 40.27 -27.60 -30.52
N LEU A 244 39.85 -28.41 -29.54
CA LEU A 244 40.41 -29.76 -29.36
C LEU A 244 39.83 -30.78 -30.36
N LYS A 245 38.65 -30.50 -30.94
CA LYS A 245 37.96 -31.41 -31.87
C LYS A 245 38.32 -31.17 -33.34
N ILE A 246 39.01 -30.08 -33.62
CA ILE A 246 39.52 -29.70 -34.94
C ILE A 246 41.01 -30.03 -35.00
#